data_1f1399c0cb6233545348388d83abad09
#
_entry.id   1f1399c0cb6233545348388d83abad09
#
_cell.length_a   1.000
_cell.length_b   1.000
_cell.length_c   1.000
_cell.angle_alpha   90.00
_cell.angle_beta   90.00
_cell.angle_gamma   90.00
#
_symmetry.space_group_name_H-M   'P 1'
#
loop_
_entity.id
_entity.type
_entity.pdbx_description
1 polymer ?
#
loop_
_entity_poly.entity_id
_entity_poly.type
_entity_poly.pdbx_seq_one_letter_code
_entity_poly.pdbx_strand_id
1 'polypeptide(L)'
;MRKINKIIIHCSATPEGRNVSAGTIDEWHKARGWSGIGYHYVISLDGTIEYGRDIQKTGAHVKGHNKGSIGICYIGGCDSDMNAKDTRTPEQKESLLLLIKTLKKMHLGAEVFGHRDFSTKECPSFDAKNEYCNA
;
A
#
# COMPACT_ATOMS: atom_id res chain seq x y z
N MET A 1 14.01 15.54 6.59
CA MET A 1 13.04 14.82 5.73
C MET A 1 13.70 13.59 5.13
N ARG A 2 12.98 12.47 5.10
CA ARG A 2 13.51 11.25 4.46
C ARG A 2 13.59 11.43 2.95
N LYS A 3 14.65 10.92 2.34
CA LYS A 3 14.73 10.85 0.88
C LYS A 3 13.95 9.64 0.38
N ILE A 4 12.97 9.85 -0.48
CA ILE A 4 12.09 8.80 -1.01
C ILE A 4 12.44 8.52 -2.47
N ASN A 5 12.72 7.26 -2.79
CA ASN A 5 12.98 6.81 -4.13
C ASN A 5 12.09 5.65 -4.59
N LYS A 6 11.23 5.14 -3.70
CA LYS A 6 10.29 4.05 -4.02
C LYS A 6 8.92 4.33 -3.43
N ILE A 7 7.89 3.99 -4.18
CA ILE A 7 6.50 3.95 -3.74
C ILE A 7 6.06 2.50 -3.92
N ILE A 8 5.78 1.81 -2.83
CA ILE A 8 5.49 0.38 -2.86
C ILE A 8 4.01 0.13 -2.52
N ILE A 9 3.32 -0.51 -3.45
CA ILE A 9 1.89 -0.77 -3.34
C ILE A 9 1.66 -2.13 -2.70
N HIS A 10 0.73 -2.17 -1.74
CA HIS A 10 0.31 -3.36 -1.01
C HIS A 10 -1.19 -3.52 -1.06
N CYS A 11 -1.67 -4.71 -0.70
CA CYS A 11 -3.07 -4.94 -0.38
C CYS A 11 -3.14 -5.46 1.07
N SER A 12 -4.30 -5.33 1.69
CA SER A 12 -4.50 -5.84 3.04
C SER A 12 -4.59 -7.38 3.08
N ALA A 13 -4.68 -8.02 1.92
CA ALA A 13 -4.89 -9.47 1.78
C ALA A 13 -6.14 -9.93 2.54
N THR A 14 -7.22 -9.19 2.36
CA THR A 14 -8.52 -9.46 2.98
C THR A 14 -9.55 -9.77 1.88
N PRO A 15 -10.65 -10.48 2.22
CA PRO A 15 -11.66 -10.84 1.24
C PRO A 15 -12.31 -9.62 0.60
N GLU A 16 -12.62 -9.74 -0.68
CA GLU A 16 -13.33 -8.72 -1.46
C GLU A 16 -14.59 -8.26 -0.74
N GLY A 17 -14.81 -6.94 -0.68
CA GLY A 17 -16.00 -6.35 -0.08
C GLY A 17 -15.95 -6.20 1.45
N ARG A 18 -14.95 -6.77 2.12
CA ARG A 18 -14.80 -6.61 3.57
C ARG A 18 -14.15 -5.26 3.88
N ASN A 19 -14.84 -4.42 4.64
CA ASN A 19 -14.30 -3.14 5.04
C ASN A 19 -13.31 -3.28 6.21
N VAL A 20 -12.14 -2.66 6.04
CA VAL A 20 -11.07 -2.65 7.04
C VAL A 20 -10.51 -1.24 7.08
N SER A 21 -10.24 -0.72 8.28
CA SER A 21 -9.70 0.63 8.46
C SER A 21 -8.20 0.61 8.75
N ALA A 22 -7.57 1.77 8.61
CA ALA A 22 -6.17 1.95 9.02
C ALA A 22 -6.01 1.65 10.53
N GLY A 23 -7.01 2.01 11.35
CA GLY A 23 -7.00 1.71 12.78
C GLY A 23 -6.98 0.22 13.07
N THR A 24 -7.74 -0.57 12.31
CA THR A 24 -7.74 -2.03 12.44
C THR A 24 -6.38 -2.62 12.08
N ILE A 25 -5.78 -2.14 10.99
CA ILE A 25 -4.44 -2.59 10.57
C ILE A 25 -3.41 -2.21 11.63
N ASP A 26 -3.54 -1.03 12.22
CA ASP A 26 -2.66 -0.59 13.30
C ASP A 26 -2.71 -1.57 14.47
N GLU A 27 -3.92 -2.01 14.86
CA GLU A 27 -4.10 -3.01 15.91
C GLU A 27 -3.44 -4.34 15.53
N TRP A 28 -3.61 -4.80 14.28
CA TRP A 28 -3.00 -6.04 13.82
C TRP A 28 -1.47 -5.98 13.88
N HIS A 29 -0.89 -4.85 13.47
CA HIS A 29 0.58 -4.69 13.48
C HIS A 29 1.11 -4.59 14.91
N LYS A 30 0.40 -3.92 15.80
CA LYS A 30 0.76 -3.87 17.23
C LYS A 30 0.72 -5.26 17.85
N ALA A 31 -0.24 -6.09 17.47
CA ALA A 31 -0.34 -7.48 17.94
C ALA A 31 0.87 -8.33 17.50
N ARG A 32 1.56 -7.93 16.43
CA ARG A 32 2.80 -8.58 15.98
C ARG A 32 4.04 -8.06 16.71
N GLY A 33 3.88 -7.15 17.67
CA GLY A 33 4.98 -6.55 18.41
C GLY A 33 5.56 -5.29 17.76
N TRP A 34 4.90 -4.75 16.72
CA TRP A 34 5.34 -3.50 16.07
C TRP A 34 4.82 -2.29 16.83
N SER A 35 5.45 -1.12 16.61
CA SER A 35 5.03 0.14 17.25
C SER A 35 3.67 0.64 16.74
N GLY A 36 3.21 0.14 15.60
CA GLY A 36 1.95 0.52 14.98
C GLY A 36 1.92 0.11 13.53
N ILE A 37 0.95 0.67 12.78
CA ILE A 37 0.77 0.38 11.36
C ILE A 37 2.07 0.65 10.58
N GLY A 38 2.42 -0.27 9.69
CA GLY A 38 3.64 -0.19 8.88
C GLY A 38 3.48 0.58 7.57
N TYR A 39 2.25 0.77 7.09
CA TYR A 39 1.95 1.53 5.86
C TYR A 39 1.81 3.01 6.16
N HIS A 40 2.15 3.86 5.20
CA HIS A 40 1.98 5.32 5.34
C HIS A 40 0.57 5.77 4.93
N TYR A 41 -0.05 5.06 4.00
CA TYR A 41 -1.42 5.35 3.52
C TYR A 41 -2.21 4.07 3.39
N VAL A 42 -3.53 4.17 3.64
CA VAL A 42 -4.49 3.08 3.44
C VAL A 42 -5.63 3.62 2.60
N ILE A 43 -6.04 2.88 1.57
CA ILE A 43 -7.14 3.28 0.70
C ILE A 43 -8.32 2.34 0.95
N SER A 44 -9.39 2.90 1.50
CA SER A 44 -10.63 2.17 1.82
C SER A 44 -11.39 1.79 0.56
N LEU A 45 -12.38 0.91 0.71
CA LEU A 45 -13.21 0.43 -0.41
C LEU A 45 -13.86 1.56 -1.21
N ASP A 46 -14.27 2.64 -0.54
CA ASP A 46 -14.91 3.81 -1.17
C ASP A 46 -13.92 4.83 -1.74
N GLY A 47 -12.63 4.51 -1.69
CA GLY A 47 -11.57 5.39 -2.18
C GLY A 47 -11.05 6.40 -1.16
N THR A 48 -11.58 6.40 0.07
CA THR A 48 -11.07 7.29 1.12
C THR A 48 -9.61 6.95 1.41
N ILE A 49 -8.75 7.97 1.42
CA ILE A 49 -7.33 7.83 1.75
C ILE A 49 -7.16 8.11 3.23
N GLU A 50 -6.76 7.09 3.98
CA GLU A 50 -6.48 7.20 5.41
C GLU A 50 -4.99 7.29 5.64
N TYR A 51 -4.59 8.06 6.65
CA TYR A 51 -3.18 8.16 7.06
C TYR A 51 -2.84 7.04 8.04
N GLY A 52 -1.70 6.41 7.81
CA GLY A 52 -1.14 5.41 8.70
C GLY A 52 0.05 5.96 9.45
N ARG A 53 1.23 5.32 9.24
CA ARG A 53 2.48 5.80 9.85
C ARG A 53 2.86 7.17 9.28
N ASP A 54 3.39 8.05 10.14
CA ASP A 54 3.89 9.36 9.72
C ASP A 54 4.88 9.20 8.56
N ILE A 55 4.69 10.00 7.50
CA ILE A 55 5.51 9.94 6.29
C ILE A 55 7.00 10.23 6.57
N GLN A 56 7.30 10.95 7.64
CA GLN A 56 8.68 11.24 8.04
C GLN A 56 9.37 10.03 8.67
N LYS A 57 8.61 9.00 9.03
CA LYS A 57 9.14 7.79 9.65
C LYS A 57 9.27 6.67 8.62
N THR A 58 10.36 5.91 8.73
CA THR A 58 10.53 4.70 7.91
C THR A 58 9.41 3.71 8.23
N GLY A 59 8.78 3.15 7.21
CA GLY A 59 7.71 2.19 7.37
C GLY A 59 8.19 0.81 7.80
N ALA A 60 7.23 -0.10 7.94
CA ALA A 60 7.47 -1.51 8.20
C ALA A 60 6.52 -2.31 7.31
N HIS A 61 6.80 -2.34 6.01
CA HIS A 61 5.91 -2.95 5.03
C HIS A 61 6.61 -3.86 4.01
N VAL A 62 7.93 -3.69 3.80
CA VAL A 62 8.71 -4.57 2.92
C VAL A 62 10.08 -4.79 3.55
N LYS A 63 10.34 -6.00 3.99
CA LYS A 63 11.63 -6.36 4.62
C LYS A 63 12.79 -6.03 3.69
N GLY A 64 13.74 -5.23 4.17
CA GLY A 64 14.93 -4.84 3.41
C GLY A 64 14.72 -3.65 2.48
N HIS A 65 13.49 -3.16 2.30
CA HIS A 65 13.17 -2.07 1.37
C HIS A 65 12.35 -0.94 1.99
N ASN A 66 12.26 -0.90 3.32
CA ASN A 66 11.50 0.14 4.03
C ASN A 66 12.17 1.51 3.97
N LYS A 67 13.49 1.53 4.04
CA LYS A 67 14.24 2.80 3.97
C LYS A 67 14.08 3.41 2.57
N GLY A 68 13.75 4.70 2.52
CA GLY A 68 13.59 5.41 1.26
C GLY A 68 12.30 5.08 0.52
N SER A 69 11.34 4.39 1.15
CA SER A 69 10.09 4.02 0.51
C SER A 69 8.85 4.55 1.24
N ILE A 70 7.76 4.67 0.47
CA ILE A 70 6.42 4.96 0.99
C ILE A 70 5.58 3.72 0.71
N GLY A 71 4.88 3.21 1.73
CA GLY A 71 3.98 2.08 1.60
C GLY A 71 2.53 2.54 1.51
N ILE A 72 1.84 2.10 0.45
CA ILE A 72 0.42 2.36 0.25
C ILE A 72 -0.30 1.02 0.22
N CYS A 73 -1.31 0.84 1.07
CA CYS A 73 -2.11 -0.38 1.13
C CYS A 73 -3.55 -0.10 0.72
N TYR A 74 -4.06 -0.81 -0.30
CA TYR A 74 -5.49 -0.77 -0.57
C TYR A 74 -6.17 -1.94 0.13
N ILE A 75 -7.40 -1.74 0.57
CA ILE A 75 -8.17 -2.77 1.27
C ILE A 75 -8.71 -3.77 0.25
N GLY A 76 -8.41 -5.05 0.47
CA GLY A 76 -8.80 -6.14 -0.42
C GLY A 76 -7.61 -7.01 -0.82
N GLY A 77 -7.61 -7.47 -2.07
CA GLY A 77 -6.53 -8.27 -2.64
C GLY A 77 -6.80 -9.77 -2.67
N CYS A 78 -7.93 -10.22 -2.13
CA CYS A 78 -8.31 -11.64 -2.15
C CYS A 78 -9.77 -11.81 -2.52
N ASP A 79 -10.11 -12.95 -3.13
CA ASP A 79 -11.50 -13.35 -3.33
C ASP A 79 -12.08 -13.93 -2.02
N SER A 80 -13.33 -14.39 -2.05
CA SER A 80 -13.99 -14.97 -0.87
C SER A 80 -13.33 -16.24 -0.35
N ASP A 81 -12.55 -16.94 -1.18
CA ASP A 81 -11.80 -18.15 -0.82
C ASP A 81 -10.35 -17.83 -0.43
N MET A 82 -10.02 -16.55 -0.26
CA MET A 82 -8.69 -16.07 0.10
C MET A 82 -7.62 -16.32 -0.96
N ASN A 83 -8.03 -16.47 -2.22
CA ASN A 83 -7.09 -16.51 -3.34
C ASN A 83 -6.76 -15.10 -3.80
N ALA A 84 -5.52 -14.87 -4.20
CA ALA A 84 -5.09 -13.56 -4.68
C ALA A 84 -5.95 -13.11 -5.87
N LYS A 85 -6.45 -11.88 -5.81
CA LYS A 85 -7.29 -11.29 -6.84
C LYS A 85 -7.16 -9.78 -6.78
N ASP A 86 -7.09 -9.12 -7.93
CA ASP A 86 -7.17 -7.66 -7.99
C ASP A 86 -8.62 -7.23 -7.73
N THR A 87 -8.89 -6.86 -6.48
CA THR A 87 -10.23 -6.49 -6.02
C THR A 87 -10.45 -4.98 -5.95
N ARG A 88 -9.52 -4.19 -6.51
CA ARG A 88 -9.62 -2.73 -6.43
C ARG A 88 -10.95 -2.25 -7.00
N THR A 89 -11.69 -1.46 -6.21
CA THR A 89 -12.90 -0.79 -6.70
C THR A 89 -12.50 0.34 -7.65
N PRO A 90 -13.43 0.85 -8.50
CA PRO A 90 -13.15 2.03 -9.34
C PRO A 90 -12.68 3.21 -8.49
N GLU A 91 -13.27 3.42 -7.31
CA GLU A 91 -12.91 4.49 -6.39
C GLU A 91 -11.49 4.31 -5.84
N GLN A 92 -11.10 3.07 -5.53
CA GLN A 92 -9.74 2.79 -5.09
C GLN A 92 -8.71 3.04 -6.20
N LYS A 93 -9.04 2.66 -7.43
CA LYS A 93 -8.15 2.90 -8.58
C LYS A 93 -7.94 4.39 -8.81
N GLU A 94 -8.99 5.18 -8.71
CA GLU A 94 -8.93 6.63 -8.86
C GLU A 94 -8.07 7.26 -7.77
N SER A 95 -8.32 6.92 -6.51
CA SER A 95 -7.56 7.44 -5.37
C SER A 95 -6.10 7.03 -5.41
N LEU A 96 -5.84 5.76 -5.77
CA LEU A 96 -4.48 5.24 -5.86
C LEU A 96 -3.68 6.00 -6.93
N LEU A 97 -4.27 6.21 -8.10
CA LEU A 97 -3.61 6.96 -9.17
C LEU A 97 -3.32 8.40 -8.76
N LEU A 98 -4.30 9.07 -8.15
CA LEU A 98 -4.15 10.44 -7.66
C LEU A 98 -3.01 10.54 -6.64
N LEU A 99 -3.00 9.64 -5.66
CA LEU A 99 -1.99 9.62 -4.62
C LEU A 99 -0.59 9.38 -5.19
N ILE A 100 -0.46 8.41 -6.10
CA ILE A 100 0.83 8.11 -6.75
C ILE A 100 1.34 9.32 -7.53
N LYS A 101 0.49 9.97 -8.32
CA LYS A 101 0.88 11.17 -9.07
C LYS A 101 1.34 12.29 -8.14
N THR A 102 0.62 12.50 -7.05
CA THR A 102 0.97 13.52 -6.05
C THR A 102 2.33 13.22 -5.42
N LEU A 103 2.55 11.97 -5.00
CA LEU A 103 3.80 11.56 -4.36
C LEU A 103 5.00 11.64 -5.32
N LYS A 104 4.79 11.31 -6.59
CA LYS A 104 5.87 11.45 -7.59
C LYS A 104 6.27 12.91 -7.82
N LYS A 105 5.33 13.84 -7.74
CA LYS A 105 5.64 15.27 -7.81
C LYS A 105 6.43 15.75 -6.60
N MET A 106 6.12 15.21 -5.43
CA MET A 106 6.81 15.57 -4.17
C MET A 106 8.18 14.91 -4.05
N HIS A 107 8.36 13.76 -4.69
CA HIS A 107 9.58 12.96 -4.59
C HIS A 107 10.07 12.60 -6.00
N LEU A 108 10.71 13.56 -6.65
CA LEU A 108 11.20 13.39 -8.02
C LEU A 108 12.15 12.20 -8.13
N GLY A 109 11.95 11.37 -9.13
CA GLY A 109 12.74 10.16 -9.35
C GLY A 109 12.21 8.93 -8.62
N ALA A 110 11.16 9.05 -7.80
CA ALA A 110 10.56 7.89 -7.14
C ALA A 110 9.87 6.99 -8.18
N GLU A 111 10.10 5.68 -8.05
CA GLU A 111 9.49 4.67 -8.92
C GLU A 111 8.47 3.85 -8.14
N VAL A 112 7.45 3.36 -8.85
CA VAL A 112 6.39 2.53 -8.26
C VAL A 112 6.72 1.05 -8.40
N PHE A 113 6.51 0.31 -7.32
CA PHE A 113 6.65 -1.14 -7.27
C PHE A 113 5.46 -1.74 -6.56
N GLY A 114 5.23 -3.04 -6.77
CA GLY A 114 4.37 -3.83 -5.91
C GLY A 114 5.21 -4.57 -4.87
N HIS A 115 4.61 -4.95 -3.75
CA HIS A 115 5.31 -5.77 -2.75
C HIS A 115 5.89 -7.04 -3.40
N ARG A 116 5.17 -7.62 -4.35
CA ARG A 116 5.60 -8.85 -5.03
C ARG A 116 6.89 -8.71 -5.85
N ASP A 117 7.32 -7.48 -6.14
CA ASP A 117 8.60 -7.24 -6.82
C ASP A 117 9.78 -7.49 -5.89
N PHE A 118 9.57 -7.58 -4.58
CA PHE A 118 10.58 -7.77 -3.56
C PHE A 118 10.39 -9.02 -2.72
N SER A 119 9.37 -9.83 -3.00
CA SER A 119 9.08 -11.05 -2.24
C SER A 119 8.34 -12.06 -3.09
N THR A 120 8.09 -13.25 -2.53
CA THR A 120 7.32 -14.31 -3.21
C THR A 120 5.81 -14.16 -3.01
N LYS A 121 5.38 -13.15 -2.26
CA LYS A 121 3.95 -12.89 -2.00
C LYS A 121 3.26 -12.35 -3.25
N GLU A 122 1.95 -12.60 -3.36
CA GLU A 122 1.13 -12.09 -4.46
C GLU A 122 0.79 -10.59 -4.32
N CYS A 123 0.85 -10.08 -3.09
CA CYS A 123 0.54 -8.67 -2.79
C CYS A 123 1.28 -7.72 -3.74
N PRO A 124 0.63 -6.77 -4.38
CA PRO A 124 -0.74 -6.29 -4.18
C PRO A 124 -1.81 -6.97 -5.04
N SER A 125 -1.55 -8.14 -5.59
CA SER A 125 -2.46 -8.94 -6.42
C SER A 125 -2.70 -8.37 -7.82
N PHE A 126 -1.85 -7.45 -8.25
CA PHE A 126 -1.79 -6.93 -9.61
C PHE A 126 -0.38 -6.39 -9.89
N ASP A 127 -0.06 -6.11 -11.14
CA ASP A 127 1.26 -5.63 -11.53
C ASP A 127 1.35 -4.10 -11.42
N ALA A 128 1.59 -3.61 -10.20
CA ALA A 128 1.64 -2.18 -9.91
C ALA A 128 2.79 -1.49 -10.64
N LYS A 129 3.93 -2.15 -10.76
CA LYS A 129 5.10 -1.59 -11.43
C LYS A 129 4.79 -1.22 -12.87
N ASN A 130 4.20 -2.14 -13.64
CA ASN A 130 3.86 -1.87 -15.03
C ASN A 130 2.67 -0.91 -15.16
N GLU A 131 1.66 -1.05 -14.32
CA GLU A 131 0.46 -0.21 -14.39
C GLU A 131 0.77 1.26 -14.14
N TYR A 132 1.70 1.57 -13.24
CA TYR A 132 1.98 2.95 -12.81
C TYR A 132 3.34 3.49 -13.25
N CYS A 133 4.06 2.79 -14.12
CA CYS A 133 5.41 3.23 -14.53
C CYS A 133 5.42 4.61 -15.20
N ASN A 134 4.32 5.00 -15.83
CA ASN A 134 4.18 6.30 -16.51
C ASN A 134 3.21 7.27 -15.79
N ALA A 135 2.86 6.95 -14.58
CA ALA A 135 1.94 7.80 -13.81
C ALA A 135 2.55 9.16 -13.45
#